data_0d1963ed169f34d33d684a2128dc9638
#
_entry.id   0d1963ed169f34d33d684a2128dc9638
#
_cell.length_a   1.000
_cell.length_b   1.000
_cell.length_c   1.000
_cell.angle_alpha   90.00
_cell.angle_beta   90.00
_cell.angle_gamma   90.00
#
_symmetry.space_group_name_H-M   'P 1'
#
loop_
_entity.id
_entity.type
_entity.pdbx_description
1 polymer ?
#
loop_
_entity_poly.entity_id
_entity_poly.type
_entity_poly.pdbx_seq_one_letter_code
_entity_poly.pdbx_strand_id
1 'polypeptide(L)'
;MTKSQDDRTGEALNKGFSKRFQSKLAGDAAALSVAHVLGLVVPFLTVPYLARVLRPEGFGLLLFAQSFGLWLVLVIEFGFDLSGTRIVSRIREDPTRLAEVVFGVQSAKILALLLTIPLTVAAFIAVPLFRENPAYLLWGFLFAGARGLSPNWYFFGQERMIAPAFLEAGGKVIAAVGVFLLVKIPEDGWRVLALQALGMSVVVAYMTRWMHSEVSWVRPSLRVGFHMLKKSSSIFVFRGSSGLYMQANAFVLGLITNPAVVGLFGGAERIIRGGISLLQPLSQAFFPRVSHSAVNDPEEAGSLLGLSLVWIGGLSFIMGAASFLAAPVLVNILLGPGYESAVPILQALSVLVPIIGVGTVFGIQWALPWGFELPFSGLVVLAGALNLVLAFLLVPRFGGMGMASSVITAEALVACGLAVLFLRKGGSLWPLRIASTETIHEH
;
A
#
# COMPACT_ATOMS: atom_id res chain seq x y z
N MET A 1 -57.00 16.72 -10.95
CA MET A 1 -56.54 15.32 -10.99
C MET A 1 -55.22 15.10 -11.74
N THR A 2 -54.53 16.15 -12.15
CA THR A 2 -53.27 16.04 -12.99
C THR A 2 -51.97 16.11 -12.21
N LYS A 3 -51.96 16.53 -10.93
CA LYS A 3 -50.73 16.67 -10.11
C LYS A 3 -50.20 15.35 -9.51
N SER A 4 -50.98 14.27 -9.51
CA SER A 4 -50.64 12.96 -8.93
C SER A 4 -49.92 12.02 -9.89
N GLN A 5 -49.93 12.29 -11.19
CA GLN A 5 -49.29 11.42 -12.19
C GLN A 5 -47.81 11.83 -12.45
N ASP A 6 -47.50 13.13 -12.38
CA ASP A 6 -46.13 13.64 -12.52
C ASP A 6 -45.21 13.25 -11.34
N ASP A 7 -45.73 13.23 -10.09
CA ASP A 7 -44.96 12.80 -8.91
C ASP A 7 -44.60 11.31 -8.95
N ARG A 8 -45.48 10.45 -9.46
CA ARG A 8 -45.22 9.00 -9.59
C ARG A 8 -44.20 8.66 -10.68
N THR A 9 -44.19 9.43 -11.78
CA THR A 9 -43.21 9.31 -12.84
C THR A 9 -41.83 9.79 -12.40
N GLY A 10 -41.75 10.89 -11.62
CA GLY A 10 -40.52 11.38 -11.02
C GLY A 10 -39.92 10.41 -10.01
N GLU A 11 -40.73 9.81 -9.13
CA GLU A 11 -40.28 8.79 -8.17
C GLU A 11 -39.80 7.47 -8.85
N ALA A 12 -40.51 7.04 -9.88
CA ALA A 12 -40.16 5.83 -10.64
C ALA A 12 -38.86 6.02 -11.43
N LEU A 13 -38.63 7.19 -12.02
CA LEU A 13 -37.38 7.57 -12.69
C LEU A 13 -36.23 7.66 -11.70
N ASN A 14 -36.45 8.26 -10.53
CA ASN A 14 -35.44 8.38 -9.48
C ASN A 14 -35.07 7.02 -8.87
N LYS A 15 -36.05 6.13 -8.64
CA LYS A 15 -35.83 4.74 -8.20
C LYS A 15 -35.12 3.90 -9.27
N GLY A 16 -35.45 4.10 -10.55
CA GLY A 16 -34.77 3.42 -11.67
C GLY A 16 -33.34 3.89 -11.85
N PHE A 17 -33.07 5.18 -11.72
CA PHE A 17 -31.73 5.78 -11.75
C PHE A 17 -30.88 5.30 -10.57
N SER A 18 -31.43 5.33 -9.35
CA SER A 18 -30.77 4.82 -8.15
C SER A 18 -30.41 3.34 -8.24
N LYS A 19 -31.29 2.48 -8.72
CA LYS A 19 -31.01 1.06 -8.91
C LYS A 19 -29.93 0.79 -9.98
N ARG A 20 -29.96 1.49 -11.12
CA ARG A 20 -28.92 1.37 -12.15
C ARG A 20 -27.57 1.90 -11.66
N PHE A 21 -27.56 2.98 -10.90
CA PHE A 21 -26.35 3.55 -10.29
C PHE A 21 -25.77 2.57 -9.26
N GLN A 22 -26.59 2.01 -8.39
CA GLN A 22 -26.17 1.01 -7.39
C GLN A 22 -25.66 -0.27 -8.04
N SER A 23 -26.31 -0.76 -9.11
CA SER A 23 -25.84 -1.98 -9.82
C SER A 23 -24.53 -1.74 -10.54
N LYS A 24 -24.29 -0.56 -11.12
CA LYS A 24 -23.02 -0.18 -11.72
C LYS A 24 -21.91 -0.10 -10.68
N LEU A 25 -22.17 0.58 -9.55
CA LEU A 25 -21.22 0.66 -8.44
C LEU A 25 -20.84 -0.73 -7.89
N ALA A 26 -21.83 -1.62 -7.74
CA ALA A 26 -21.57 -2.99 -7.29
C ALA A 26 -20.75 -3.79 -8.31
N GLY A 27 -21.02 -3.61 -9.61
CA GLY A 27 -20.24 -4.21 -10.69
C GLY A 27 -18.80 -3.69 -10.73
N ASP A 28 -18.62 -2.39 -10.59
CA ASP A 28 -17.30 -1.75 -10.56
C ASP A 28 -16.49 -2.19 -9.33
N ALA A 29 -17.13 -2.27 -8.17
CA ALA A 29 -16.51 -2.78 -6.95
C ALA A 29 -16.10 -4.26 -7.06
N ALA A 30 -16.95 -5.10 -7.65
CA ALA A 30 -16.63 -6.51 -7.90
C ALA A 30 -15.44 -6.66 -8.87
N ALA A 31 -15.44 -5.89 -9.96
CA ALA A 31 -14.34 -5.92 -10.93
C ALA A 31 -13.00 -5.46 -10.31
N LEU A 32 -13.01 -4.38 -9.54
CA LEU A 32 -11.83 -3.92 -8.79
C LEU A 32 -11.37 -4.95 -7.76
N SER A 33 -12.30 -5.64 -7.10
CA SER A 33 -11.98 -6.72 -6.16
C SER A 33 -11.28 -7.89 -6.87
N VAL A 34 -11.73 -8.27 -8.06
CA VAL A 34 -11.06 -9.31 -8.87
C VAL A 34 -9.64 -8.88 -9.25
N ALA A 35 -9.45 -7.64 -9.74
CA ALA A 35 -8.12 -7.13 -10.05
C ALA A 35 -7.21 -7.08 -8.81
N HIS A 36 -7.76 -6.73 -7.65
CA HIS A 36 -7.05 -6.73 -6.37
C HIS A 36 -6.63 -8.15 -5.95
N VAL A 37 -7.55 -9.12 -6.03
CA VAL A 37 -7.26 -10.53 -5.74
C VAL A 37 -6.16 -11.08 -6.65
N LEU A 38 -6.22 -10.79 -7.95
CA LEU A 38 -5.13 -11.15 -8.88
C LEU A 38 -3.80 -10.54 -8.45
N GLY A 39 -3.83 -9.27 -8.01
CA GLY A 39 -2.65 -8.58 -7.47
C GLY A 39 -2.05 -9.23 -6.22
N LEU A 40 -2.86 -9.92 -5.42
CA LEU A 40 -2.42 -10.69 -4.24
C LEU A 40 -1.96 -12.11 -4.60
N VAL A 41 -2.70 -12.80 -5.47
CA VAL A 41 -2.42 -14.20 -5.84
C VAL A 41 -1.08 -14.33 -6.57
N VAL A 42 -0.74 -13.38 -7.45
CA VAL A 42 0.52 -13.41 -8.21
C VAL A 42 1.75 -13.47 -7.28
N PRO A 43 1.92 -12.59 -6.27
CA PRO A 43 3.01 -12.72 -5.30
C PRO A 43 2.97 -14.02 -4.50
N PHE A 44 1.80 -14.50 -4.09
CA PHE A 44 1.67 -15.77 -3.37
C PHE A 44 2.20 -16.98 -4.15
N LEU A 45 2.09 -16.96 -5.46
CA LEU A 45 2.64 -18.01 -6.33
C LEU A 45 4.10 -17.80 -6.65
N THR A 46 4.52 -16.55 -6.90
CA THR A 46 5.88 -16.24 -7.36
C THR A 46 6.89 -16.23 -6.23
N VAL A 47 6.52 -15.79 -5.02
CA VAL A 47 7.45 -15.71 -3.87
C VAL A 47 8.02 -17.08 -3.48
N PRO A 48 7.19 -18.14 -3.29
CA PRO A 48 7.71 -19.46 -2.97
C PRO A 48 8.64 -20.03 -4.07
N TYR A 49 8.30 -19.80 -5.31
CA TYR A 49 9.13 -20.21 -6.44
C TYR A 49 10.48 -19.48 -6.43
N LEU A 50 10.45 -18.15 -6.33
CA LEU A 50 11.66 -17.33 -6.33
C LEU A 50 12.57 -17.61 -5.13
N ALA A 51 11.99 -17.80 -3.94
CA ALA A 51 12.76 -18.14 -2.75
C ALA A 51 13.55 -19.44 -2.94
N ARG A 52 12.92 -20.47 -3.52
CA ARG A 52 13.57 -21.76 -3.77
C ARG A 52 14.63 -21.69 -4.88
N VAL A 53 14.32 -21.02 -6.00
CA VAL A 53 15.24 -20.95 -7.15
C VAL A 53 16.42 -20.05 -6.85
N LEU A 54 16.16 -18.86 -6.30
CA LEU A 54 17.21 -17.86 -6.06
C LEU A 54 18.00 -18.10 -4.77
N ARG A 55 17.53 -18.97 -3.88
CA ARG A 55 18.08 -19.19 -2.54
C ARG A 55 18.12 -17.89 -1.70
N PRO A 56 18.50 -17.91 -0.42
CA PRO A 56 18.47 -16.71 0.41
C PRO A 56 19.26 -15.52 -0.15
N GLU A 57 20.43 -15.76 -0.73
CA GLU A 57 21.31 -14.71 -1.25
C GLU A 57 20.73 -14.00 -2.48
N GLY A 58 20.39 -14.74 -3.53
CA GLY A 58 19.81 -14.16 -4.74
C GLY A 58 18.44 -13.55 -4.49
N PHE A 59 17.62 -14.18 -3.62
CA PHE A 59 16.33 -13.62 -3.22
C PHE A 59 16.48 -12.34 -2.41
N GLY A 60 17.44 -12.28 -1.49
CA GLY A 60 17.76 -11.09 -0.72
C GLY A 60 18.27 -9.93 -1.60
N LEU A 61 19.11 -10.23 -2.58
CA LEU A 61 19.57 -9.23 -3.55
C LEU A 61 18.41 -8.67 -4.39
N LEU A 62 17.48 -9.54 -4.81
CA LEU A 62 16.26 -9.12 -5.47
C LEU A 62 15.42 -8.18 -4.58
N LEU A 63 15.19 -8.56 -3.31
CA LEU A 63 14.40 -7.75 -2.36
C LEU A 63 15.07 -6.41 -2.06
N PHE A 64 16.39 -6.40 -1.90
CA PHE A 64 17.18 -5.20 -1.72
C PHE A 64 16.99 -4.21 -2.89
N ALA A 65 17.17 -4.68 -4.11
CA ALA A 65 17.00 -3.87 -5.30
C ALA A 65 15.54 -3.43 -5.54
N GLN A 66 14.55 -4.30 -5.25
CA GLN A 66 13.14 -3.93 -5.30
C GLN A 66 12.80 -2.83 -4.29
N SER A 67 13.31 -2.93 -3.07
CA SER A 67 13.08 -1.92 -2.02
C SER A 67 13.64 -0.56 -2.43
N PHE A 68 14.86 -0.51 -2.99
CA PHE A 68 15.42 0.71 -3.56
C PHE A 68 14.56 1.24 -4.71
N GLY A 69 14.16 0.37 -5.65
CA GLY A 69 13.28 0.76 -6.76
C GLY A 69 11.96 1.36 -6.29
N LEU A 70 11.33 0.82 -5.24
CA LEU A 70 10.10 1.35 -4.65
C LEU A 70 10.29 2.73 -4.00
N TRP A 71 11.47 3.02 -3.47
CA TRP A 71 11.81 4.37 -3.00
C TRP A 71 11.88 5.36 -4.16
N LEU A 72 12.51 4.96 -5.28
CA LEU A 72 12.51 5.79 -6.48
C LEU A 72 11.08 6.02 -7.01
N VAL A 73 10.20 5.00 -6.95
CA VAL A 73 8.77 5.15 -7.30
C VAL A 73 8.13 6.26 -6.49
N LEU A 74 8.32 6.30 -5.17
CA LEU A 74 7.77 7.36 -4.31
C LEU A 74 8.23 8.75 -4.73
N VAL A 75 9.51 8.90 -5.12
CA VAL A 75 10.05 10.17 -5.63
C VAL A 75 9.41 10.53 -6.96
N ILE A 76 9.25 9.58 -7.89
CA ILE A 76 8.69 9.83 -9.22
C ILE A 76 7.18 10.11 -9.16
N GLU A 77 6.44 9.36 -8.36
CA GLU A 77 5.00 9.57 -8.15
C GLU A 77 4.70 10.91 -7.48
N PHE A 78 5.57 11.39 -6.61
CA PHE A 78 5.50 12.67 -5.92
C PHE A 78 4.13 13.00 -5.32
N GLY A 79 3.33 11.98 -4.96
CA GLY A 79 1.98 12.14 -4.45
C GLY A 79 0.92 12.56 -5.48
N PHE A 80 1.25 12.50 -6.79
CA PHE A 80 0.29 12.79 -7.86
C PHE A 80 -0.85 11.78 -7.97
N ASP A 81 -0.69 10.60 -7.41
CA ASP A 81 -1.77 9.63 -7.26
C ASP A 81 -2.98 10.22 -6.51
N LEU A 82 -2.76 11.07 -5.50
CA LEU A 82 -3.81 11.77 -4.77
C LEU A 82 -4.07 13.18 -5.32
N SER A 83 -3.00 14.01 -5.46
CA SER A 83 -3.15 15.40 -5.90
C SER A 83 -3.66 15.50 -7.33
N GLY A 84 -3.12 14.69 -8.23
CA GLY A 84 -3.52 14.62 -9.63
C GLY A 84 -4.95 14.15 -9.78
N THR A 85 -5.32 13.03 -9.12
CA THR A 85 -6.69 12.50 -9.10
C THR A 85 -7.69 13.58 -8.64
N ARG A 86 -7.39 14.28 -7.53
CA ARG A 86 -8.25 15.35 -7.02
C ARG A 86 -8.38 16.53 -7.98
N ILE A 87 -7.31 16.90 -8.68
CA ILE A 87 -7.38 18.00 -9.66
C ILE A 87 -8.22 17.58 -10.84
N VAL A 88 -7.94 16.41 -11.44
CA VAL A 88 -8.68 15.89 -12.60
C VAL A 88 -10.17 15.75 -12.30
N SER A 89 -10.55 15.19 -11.16
CA SER A 89 -11.96 15.03 -10.79
C SER A 89 -12.76 16.34 -10.75
N ARG A 90 -12.09 17.47 -10.48
CA ARG A 90 -12.71 18.79 -10.41
C ARG A 90 -12.82 19.52 -11.75
N ILE A 91 -11.97 19.14 -12.73
CA ILE A 91 -11.87 19.83 -14.02
C ILE A 91 -12.17 18.94 -15.21
N ARG A 92 -12.68 17.72 -14.99
CA ARG A 92 -12.91 16.70 -16.03
C ARG A 92 -13.82 17.17 -17.18
N GLU A 93 -14.66 18.18 -16.92
CA GLU A 93 -15.59 18.76 -17.89
C GLU A 93 -14.98 19.93 -18.70
N ASP A 94 -13.76 20.37 -18.35
CA ASP A 94 -13.03 21.44 -19.07
C ASP A 94 -11.84 20.81 -19.83
N PRO A 95 -11.99 20.55 -21.17
CA PRO A 95 -10.96 19.88 -21.95
C PRO A 95 -9.63 20.65 -22.00
N THR A 96 -9.68 21.98 -21.99
CA THR A 96 -8.49 22.83 -22.08
C THR A 96 -7.65 22.73 -20.81
N ARG A 97 -8.29 22.94 -19.65
CA ARG A 97 -7.61 22.83 -18.35
C ARG A 97 -7.17 21.39 -18.07
N LEU A 98 -7.95 20.40 -18.49
CA LEU A 98 -7.60 19.01 -18.36
C LEU A 98 -6.29 18.71 -19.11
N ALA A 99 -6.16 19.17 -20.35
CA ALA A 99 -4.94 19.03 -21.13
C ALA A 99 -3.73 19.69 -20.47
N GLU A 100 -3.87 20.93 -19.99
CA GLU A 100 -2.80 21.63 -19.26
C GLU A 100 -2.34 20.85 -18.02
N VAL A 101 -3.27 20.31 -17.23
CA VAL A 101 -2.96 19.52 -16.03
C VAL A 101 -2.29 18.20 -16.40
N VAL A 102 -2.78 17.50 -17.43
CA VAL A 102 -2.18 16.24 -17.90
C VAL A 102 -0.72 16.43 -18.28
N PHE A 103 -0.42 17.42 -19.15
CA PHE A 103 0.96 17.69 -19.57
C PHE A 103 1.80 18.28 -18.44
N GLY A 104 1.20 19.05 -17.52
CA GLY A 104 1.86 19.57 -16.33
C GLY A 104 2.31 18.49 -15.36
N VAL A 105 1.42 17.54 -15.02
CA VAL A 105 1.75 16.41 -14.13
C VAL A 105 2.76 15.49 -14.80
N GLN A 106 2.63 15.19 -16.09
CA GLN A 106 3.62 14.38 -16.78
C GLN A 106 5.00 15.03 -16.83
N SER A 107 5.07 16.35 -17.11
CA SER A 107 6.33 17.10 -17.03
C SER A 107 6.92 17.04 -15.63
N ALA A 108 6.11 17.14 -14.59
CA ALA A 108 6.53 17.01 -13.20
C ALA A 108 7.10 15.60 -12.88
N LYS A 109 6.43 14.54 -13.32
CA LYS A 109 6.90 13.16 -13.13
C LYS A 109 8.19 12.88 -13.90
N ILE A 110 8.35 13.43 -15.11
CA ILE A 110 9.60 13.33 -15.86
C ILE A 110 10.74 14.07 -15.12
N LEU A 111 10.49 15.29 -14.60
CA LEU A 111 11.47 15.99 -13.77
C LEU A 111 11.85 15.18 -12.53
N ALA A 112 10.87 14.59 -11.85
CA ALA A 112 11.11 13.73 -10.70
C ALA A 112 11.92 12.48 -11.08
N LEU A 113 11.63 11.85 -12.23
CA LEU A 113 12.43 10.74 -12.77
C LEU A 113 13.89 11.19 -13.03
N LEU A 114 14.10 12.35 -13.64
CA LEU A 114 15.45 12.88 -13.87
C LEU A 114 16.19 13.13 -12.55
N LEU A 115 15.50 13.55 -11.48
CA LEU A 115 16.07 13.69 -10.14
C LEU A 115 16.46 12.36 -9.51
N THR A 116 15.88 11.24 -9.94
CA THR A 116 16.28 9.91 -9.44
C THR A 116 17.55 9.38 -10.11
N ILE A 117 17.98 9.94 -11.25
CA ILE A 117 19.23 9.53 -11.92
C ILE A 117 20.46 9.78 -11.03
N PRO A 118 20.72 11.01 -10.52
CA PRO A 118 21.85 11.23 -9.62
C PRO A 118 21.76 10.41 -8.32
N LEU A 119 20.55 10.15 -7.80
CA LEU A 119 20.36 9.26 -6.65
C LEU A 119 20.77 7.82 -6.98
N THR A 120 20.43 7.33 -8.16
CA THR A 120 20.81 5.99 -8.63
C THR A 120 22.31 5.89 -8.87
N VAL A 121 22.94 6.92 -9.44
CA VAL A 121 24.40 7.00 -9.61
C VAL A 121 25.10 7.05 -8.26
N ALA A 122 24.61 7.84 -7.31
CA ALA A 122 25.13 7.86 -5.96
C ALA A 122 25.01 6.50 -5.26
N ALA A 123 23.89 5.80 -5.42
CA ALA A 123 23.69 4.45 -4.91
C ALA A 123 24.67 3.45 -5.55
N PHE A 124 24.94 3.55 -6.86
CA PHE A 124 25.95 2.72 -7.54
C PHE A 124 27.35 2.95 -6.96
N ILE A 125 27.73 4.19 -6.71
CA ILE A 125 29.05 4.55 -6.18
C ILE A 125 29.18 4.14 -4.70
N ALA A 126 28.16 4.42 -3.90
CA ALA A 126 28.22 4.28 -2.44
C ALA A 126 27.96 2.84 -1.95
N VAL A 127 27.19 2.04 -2.70
CA VAL A 127 26.73 0.73 -2.25
C VAL A 127 27.49 -0.37 -2.98
N PRO A 128 28.40 -1.12 -2.30
CA PRO A 128 29.20 -2.18 -2.93
C PRO A 128 28.33 -3.23 -3.63
N LEU A 129 27.21 -3.60 -3.01
CA LEU A 129 26.28 -4.60 -3.52
C LEU A 129 25.72 -4.25 -4.92
N PHE A 130 25.50 -2.97 -5.22
CA PHE A 130 25.09 -2.52 -6.55
C PHE A 130 26.23 -2.46 -7.54
N ARG A 131 27.47 -2.22 -7.07
CA ARG A 131 28.66 -2.27 -7.95
C ARG A 131 28.97 -3.69 -8.40
N GLU A 132 28.81 -4.65 -7.50
CA GLU A 132 28.98 -6.08 -7.81
C GLU A 132 27.85 -6.62 -8.68
N ASN A 133 26.65 -6.06 -8.56
CA ASN A 133 25.42 -6.52 -9.23
C ASN A 133 24.70 -5.40 -10.00
N PRO A 134 25.34 -4.78 -11.00
CA PRO A 134 24.78 -3.57 -11.67
C PRO A 134 23.46 -3.83 -12.40
N ALA A 135 23.21 -5.05 -12.86
CA ALA A 135 21.96 -5.42 -13.51
C ALA A 135 20.74 -5.25 -12.59
N TYR A 136 20.87 -5.55 -11.30
CA TYR A 136 19.78 -5.34 -10.34
C TYR A 136 19.46 -3.86 -10.14
N LEU A 137 20.46 -3.00 -10.07
CA LEU A 137 20.28 -1.56 -9.98
C LEU A 137 19.62 -0.99 -11.24
N LEU A 138 20.12 -1.35 -12.41
CA LEU A 138 19.61 -0.89 -13.71
C LEU A 138 18.12 -1.27 -13.87
N TRP A 139 17.78 -2.54 -13.67
CA TRP A 139 16.43 -3.00 -13.83
C TRP A 139 15.50 -2.53 -12.71
N GLY A 140 16.02 -2.33 -11.50
CA GLY A 140 15.31 -1.67 -10.39
C GLY A 140 14.97 -0.23 -10.71
N PHE A 141 15.88 0.53 -11.31
CA PHE A 141 15.64 1.91 -11.78
C PHE A 141 14.62 1.94 -12.93
N LEU A 142 14.74 1.05 -13.92
CA LEU A 142 13.78 0.97 -15.03
C LEU A 142 12.37 0.58 -14.55
N PHE A 143 12.27 -0.36 -13.61
CA PHE A 143 11.03 -0.69 -12.95
C PHE A 143 10.42 0.52 -12.24
N ALA A 144 11.26 1.27 -11.51
CA ALA A 144 10.81 2.49 -10.81
C ALA A 144 10.31 3.54 -11.78
N GLY A 145 11.02 3.76 -12.89
CA GLY A 145 10.61 4.69 -13.95
C GLY A 145 9.28 4.29 -14.57
N ALA A 146 9.15 3.01 -14.97
CA ALA A 146 7.91 2.51 -15.55
C ALA A 146 6.73 2.68 -14.60
N ARG A 147 6.85 2.23 -13.34
CA ARG A 147 5.78 2.29 -12.36
C ARG A 147 5.46 3.73 -11.93
N GLY A 148 6.49 4.54 -11.66
CA GLY A 148 6.32 5.92 -11.22
C GLY A 148 5.68 6.83 -12.26
N LEU A 149 5.86 6.54 -13.56
CA LEU A 149 5.23 7.29 -14.66
C LEU A 149 3.78 6.86 -14.93
N SER A 150 3.25 5.84 -14.24
CA SER A 150 1.87 5.37 -14.45
C SER A 150 0.85 6.51 -14.39
N PRO A 151 -0.09 6.58 -15.36
CA PRO A 151 -1.11 7.61 -15.44
C PRO A 151 -2.39 7.25 -14.64
N ASN A 152 -2.31 6.37 -13.64
CA ASN A 152 -3.46 5.94 -12.83
C ASN A 152 -4.24 7.12 -12.24
N TRP A 153 -3.53 8.17 -11.80
CA TRP A 153 -4.13 9.39 -11.27
C TRP A 153 -5.13 10.06 -12.23
N TYR A 154 -4.88 9.97 -13.55
CA TYR A 154 -5.79 10.50 -14.57
C TYR A 154 -7.07 9.67 -14.64
N PHE A 155 -6.94 8.36 -14.80
CA PHE A 155 -8.10 7.46 -14.91
C PHE A 155 -8.92 7.43 -13.63
N PHE A 156 -8.29 7.51 -12.47
CA PHE A 156 -9.00 7.60 -11.18
C PHE A 156 -9.77 8.91 -11.06
N GLY A 157 -9.19 10.02 -11.52
CA GLY A 157 -9.87 11.31 -11.58
C GLY A 157 -11.05 11.35 -12.57
N GLN A 158 -11.00 10.51 -13.60
CA GLN A 158 -12.07 10.30 -14.58
C GLN A 158 -13.12 9.25 -14.13
N GLU A 159 -12.98 8.70 -12.91
CA GLU A 159 -13.83 7.59 -12.40
C GLU A 159 -13.78 6.32 -13.26
N ARG A 160 -12.65 6.06 -13.95
CA ARG A 160 -12.41 4.91 -14.83
C ARG A 160 -11.35 4.00 -14.23
N MET A 161 -11.59 3.44 -13.05
CA MET A 161 -10.58 2.67 -12.30
C MET A 161 -10.40 1.24 -12.81
N ILE A 162 -11.43 0.66 -13.44
CA ILE A 162 -11.46 -0.77 -13.79
C ILE A 162 -10.41 -1.11 -14.83
N ALA A 163 -10.41 -0.42 -15.97
CA ALA A 163 -9.51 -0.76 -17.08
C ALA A 163 -8.02 -0.64 -16.70
N PRO A 164 -7.55 0.44 -16.03
CA PRO A 164 -6.19 0.51 -15.50
C PRO A 164 -5.85 -0.64 -14.54
N ALA A 165 -6.76 -0.99 -13.63
CA ALA A 165 -6.53 -2.07 -12.68
C ALA A 165 -6.33 -3.42 -13.35
N PHE A 166 -7.14 -3.74 -14.37
CA PHE A 166 -6.97 -4.98 -15.15
C PHE A 166 -5.73 -4.97 -16.04
N LEU A 167 -5.37 -3.84 -16.64
CA LEU A 167 -4.14 -3.72 -17.41
C LEU A 167 -2.91 -3.95 -16.54
N GLU A 168 -2.85 -3.34 -15.35
CA GLU A 168 -1.76 -3.57 -14.39
C GLU A 168 -1.74 -5.01 -13.86
N ALA A 169 -2.90 -5.58 -13.55
CA ALA A 169 -2.98 -6.98 -13.13
C ALA A 169 -2.52 -7.91 -14.25
N GLY A 170 -2.94 -7.68 -15.50
CA GLY A 170 -2.49 -8.42 -16.66
C GLY A 170 -0.98 -8.33 -16.88
N GLY A 171 -0.40 -7.13 -16.75
CA GLY A 171 1.04 -6.92 -16.83
C GLY A 171 1.80 -7.71 -15.75
N LYS A 172 1.29 -7.76 -14.52
CA LYS A 172 1.86 -8.56 -13.43
C LYS A 172 1.77 -10.07 -13.71
N VAL A 173 0.64 -10.54 -14.24
CA VAL A 173 0.46 -11.95 -14.61
C VAL A 173 1.44 -12.35 -15.72
N ILE A 174 1.59 -11.53 -16.76
CA ILE A 174 2.54 -11.79 -17.85
C ILE A 174 3.98 -11.82 -17.31
N ALA A 175 4.34 -10.86 -16.46
CA ALA A 175 5.65 -10.86 -15.81
C ALA A 175 5.87 -12.11 -14.94
N ALA A 176 4.85 -12.57 -14.21
CA ALA A 176 4.92 -13.79 -13.40
C ALA A 176 5.10 -15.05 -14.27
N VAL A 177 4.37 -15.17 -15.38
CA VAL A 177 4.59 -16.25 -16.35
C VAL A 177 6.03 -16.23 -16.87
N GLY A 178 6.54 -15.04 -17.23
CA GLY A 178 7.93 -14.85 -17.63
C GLY A 178 8.92 -15.31 -16.55
N VAL A 179 8.64 -15.02 -15.28
CA VAL A 179 9.45 -15.48 -14.13
C VAL A 179 9.52 -17.00 -14.10
N PHE A 180 8.39 -17.70 -14.20
CA PHE A 180 8.37 -19.17 -14.19
C PHE A 180 9.11 -19.79 -15.39
N LEU A 181 9.14 -19.10 -16.52
CA LEU A 181 9.81 -19.59 -17.74
C LEU A 181 11.32 -19.29 -17.76
N LEU A 182 11.75 -18.11 -17.32
CA LEU A 182 13.08 -17.56 -17.56
C LEU A 182 13.98 -17.51 -16.34
N VAL A 183 13.45 -17.64 -15.12
CA VAL A 183 14.23 -17.63 -13.87
C VAL A 183 14.38 -19.05 -13.38
N LYS A 184 15.55 -19.67 -13.59
CA LYS A 184 15.79 -21.09 -13.31
C LYS A 184 16.96 -21.33 -12.35
N ILE A 185 17.87 -20.39 -12.24
CA ILE A 185 19.10 -20.48 -11.44
C ILE A 185 19.24 -19.23 -10.54
N PRO A 186 20.05 -19.28 -9.49
CA PRO A 186 20.21 -18.14 -8.57
C PRO A 186 20.66 -16.84 -9.24
N GLU A 187 21.47 -16.93 -10.29
CA GLU A 187 22.01 -15.79 -11.05
C GLU A 187 20.95 -15.05 -11.88
N ASP A 188 19.80 -15.66 -12.10
CA ASP A 188 18.71 -15.11 -12.88
C ASP A 188 17.85 -14.06 -12.10
N GLY A 189 18.17 -13.79 -10.84
CA GLY A 189 17.35 -12.92 -9.99
C GLY A 189 17.08 -11.53 -10.57
N TRP A 190 18.03 -10.93 -11.30
CA TRP A 190 17.85 -9.66 -11.98
C TRP A 190 16.76 -9.70 -13.09
N ARG A 191 16.54 -10.90 -13.70
CA ARG A 191 15.49 -11.08 -14.72
C ARG A 191 14.09 -10.85 -14.16
N VAL A 192 13.88 -11.08 -12.87
CA VAL A 192 12.60 -10.77 -12.21
C VAL A 192 12.30 -9.28 -12.33
N LEU A 193 13.27 -8.42 -12.01
CA LEU A 193 13.14 -6.96 -12.15
C LEU A 193 12.97 -6.56 -13.62
N ALA A 194 13.70 -7.18 -14.52
CA ALA A 194 13.59 -6.93 -15.95
C ALA A 194 12.17 -7.23 -16.47
N LEU A 195 11.63 -8.39 -16.14
CA LEU A 195 10.28 -8.79 -16.54
C LEU A 195 9.21 -7.86 -15.94
N GLN A 196 9.37 -7.46 -14.68
CA GLN A 196 8.47 -6.50 -14.04
C GLN A 196 8.57 -5.11 -14.70
N ALA A 197 9.79 -4.65 -14.99
CA ALA A 197 10.03 -3.38 -15.67
C ALA A 197 9.44 -3.36 -17.10
N LEU A 198 9.71 -4.39 -17.88
CA LEU A 198 9.21 -4.51 -19.25
C LEU A 198 7.68 -4.63 -19.29
N GLY A 199 7.10 -5.52 -18.48
CA GLY A 199 5.66 -5.68 -18.38
C GLY A 199 4.96 -4.38 -17.98
N MET A 200 5.48 -3.69 -16.96
CA MET A 200 4.94 -2.41 -16.52
C MET A 200 5.13 -1.30 -17.56
N SER A 201 6.28 -1.29 -18.27
CA SER A 201 6.54 -0.29 -19.32
C SER A 201 5.53 -0.40 -20.46
N VAL A 202 5.20 -1.61 -20.89
CA VAL A 202 4.19 -1.84 -21.95
C VAL A 202 2.82 -1.33 -21.49
N VAL A 203 2.39 -1.69 -20.29
CA VAL A 203 1.11 -1.24 -19.72
C VAL A 203 1.07 0.29 -19.61
N VAL A 204 2.10 0.90 -19.06
CA VAL A 204 2.17 2.35 -18.88
C VAL A 204 2.25 3.09 -20.21
N ALA A 205 2.99 2.58 -21.19
CA ALA A 205 3.03 3.16 -22.51
C ALA A 205 1.65 3.14 -23.19
N TYR A 206 0.94 2.00 -23.10
CA TYR A 206 -0.43 1.90 -23.61
C TYR A 206 -1.38 2.88 -22.89
N MET A 207 -1.38 2.91 -21.57
CA MET A 207 -2.22 3.80 -20.78
C MET A 207 -1.90 5.28 -21.05
N THR A 208 -0.63 5.62 -21.16
CA THR A 208 -0.19 7.00 -21.49
C THR A 208 -0.66 7.40 -22.88
N ARG A 209 -0.53 6.50 -23.88
CA ARG A 209 -1.08 6.76 -25.22
C ARG A 209 -2.60 6.93 -25.18
N TRP A 210 -3.29 6.10 -24.43
CA TRP A 210 -4.75 6.22 -24.25
C TRP A 210 -5.11 7.58 -23.63
N MET A 211 -4.48 7.96 -22.53
CA MET A 211 -4.68 9.27 -21.91
C MET A 211 -4.45 10.42 -22.89
N HIS A 212 -3.36 10.37 -23.69
CA HIS A 212 -3.05 11.41 -24.68
C HIS A 212 -4.03 11.44 -25.87
N SER A 213 -4.69 10.35 -26.19
CA SER A 213 -5.72 10.36 -27.23
C SER A 213 -7.02 11.05 -26.82
N GLU A 214 -7.21 11.27 -25.51
CA GLU A 214 -8.41 11.91 -24.94
C GLU A 214 -8.22 13.43 -24.66
N VAL A 215 -6.99 13.94 -24.72
CA VAL A 215 -6.68 15.34 -24.39
C VAL A 215 -5.99 16.04 -25.57
N SER A 216 -6.27 17.34 -25.74
CA SER A 216 -5.61 18.16 -26.73
C SER A 216 -4.11 18.30 -26.44
N TRP A 217 -3.29 18.35 -27.47
CA TRP A 217 -1.85 18.52 -27.31
C TRP A 217 -1.49 19.87 -26.72
N VAL A 218 -0.75 19.85 -25.60
CA VAL A 218 -0.15 21.02 -24.98
C VAL A 218 1.36 20.81 -24.90
N ARG A 219 2.15 21.84 -25.23
CA ARG A 219 3.62 21.72 -25.16
C ARG A 219 4.08 21.46 -23.73
N PRO A 220 4.82 20.36 -23.47
CA PRO A 220 5.39 20.10 -22.17
C PRO A 220 6.30 21.27 -21.74
N SER A 221 6.19 21.70 -20.49
CA SER A 221 6.99 22.80 -19.95
C SER A 221 7.62 22.42 -18.62
N LEU A 222 8.94 22.50 -18.54
CA LEU A 222 9.68 22.26 -17.29
C LEU A 222 9.26 23.21 -16.17
N ARG A 223 8.93 24.48 -16.52
CA ARG A 223 8.44 25.47 -15.56
C ARG A 223 7.09 25.05 -14.96
N VAL A 224 6.16 24.56 -15.80
CA VAL A 224 4.87 24.06 -15.35
C VAL A 224 5.05 22.81 -14.50
N GLY A 225 5.91 21.89 -14.92
CA GLY A 225 6.26 20.69 -14.15
C GLY A 225 6.81 21.04 -12.76
N PHE A 226 7.75 21.96 -12.66
CA PHE A 226 8.29 22.43 -11.39
C PHE A 226 7.22 23.08 -10.49
N HIS A 227 6.33 23.89 -11.08
CA HIS A 227 5.20 24.47 -10.33
C HIS A 227 4.27 23.39 -9.78
N MET A 228 3.98 22.33 -10.56
CA MET A 228 3.19 21.19 -10.09
C MET A 228 3.88 20.43 -8.96
N LEU A 229 5.20 20.19 -9.02
CA LEU A 229 5.96 19.60 -7.90
C LEU A 229 5.85 20.47 -6.65
N LYS A 230 6.06 21.79 -6.77
CA LYS A 230 5.93 22.71 -5.62
C LYS A 230 4.52 22.64 -5.01
N LYS A 231 3.47 22.60 -5.82
CA LYS A 231 2.08 22.53 -5.37
C LYS A 231 1.75 21.20 -4.66
N SER A 232 2.39 20.09 -5.08
CA SER A 232 2.16 18.75 -4.52
C SER A 232 3.14 18.39 -3.39
N SER A 233 4.08 19.27 -3.04
CA SER A 233 5.16 18.97 -2.06
C SER A 233 4.64 18.58 -0.68
N SER A 234 3.56 19.18 -0.18
CA SER A 234 2.95 18.81 1.11
C SER A 234 2.38 17.39 1.10
N ILE A 235 1.76 17.00 -0.01
CA ILE A 235 1.24 15.63 -0.18
C ILE A 235 2.40 14.64 -0.34
N PHE A 236 3.47 15.04 -1.04
CA PHE A 236 4.68 14.24 -1.15
C PHE A 236 5.33 13.98 0.22
N VAL A 237 5.50 15.00 1.06
CA VAL A 237 6.05 14.84 2.42
C VAL A 237 5.17 13.91 3.25
N PHE A 238 3.86 14.08 3.21
CA PHE A 238 2.91 13.22 3.91
C PHE A 238 2.99 11.75 3.46
N ARG A 239 2.91 11.51 2.14
CA ARG A 239 2.99 10.16 1.56
C ARG A 239 4.39 9.56 1.65
N GLY A 240 5.41 10.38 1.45
CA GLY A 240 6.80 9.98 1.53
C GLY A 240 7.16 9.45 2.93
N SER A 241 6.75 10.14 3.97
CA SER A 241 7.02 9.72 5.36
C SER A 241 6.46 8.33 5.67
N SER A 242 5.22 8.06 5.26
CA SER A 242 4.59 6.76 5.49
C SER A 242 5.14 5.67 4.55
N GLY A 243 5.33 6.00 3.28
CA GLY A 243 5.79 5.05 2.26
C GLY A 243 7.27 4.66 2.42
N LEU A 244 8.13 5.60 2.79
CA LEU A 244 9.55 5.33 3.08
C LEU A 244 9.69 4.31 4.20
N TYR A 245 8.95 4.48 5.28
CA TYR A 245 8.96 3.56 6.42
C TYR A 245 8.54 2.14 6.03
N MET A 246 7.43 2.01 5.32
CA MET A 246 6.88 0.68 4.99
C MET A 246 7.75 -0.13 4.01
N GLN A 247 8.56 0.53 3.18
CA GLN A 247 9.33 -0.10 2.11
C GLN A 247 10.85 -0.08 2.34
N ALA A 248 11.30 0.52 3.45
CA ALA A 248 12.72 0.69 3.75
C ALA A 248 13.44 -0.57 4.22
N ASN A 249 12.72 -1.49 4.87
CA ASN A 249 13.32 -2.53 5.70
C ASN A 249 14.37 -3.37 4.97
N ALA A 250 14.04 -3.90 3.79
CA ALA A 250 14.96 -4.74 3.03
C ALA A 250 16.18 -3.93 2.52
N PHE A 251 15.99 -2.67 2.13
CA PHE A 251 17.07 -1.81 1.68
C PHE A 251 18.01 -1.44 2.84
N VAL A 252 17.46 -0.94 3.95
CA VAL A 252 18.24 -0.58 5.14
C VAL A 252 18.98 -1.80 5.70
N LEU A 253 18.32 -2.96 5.77
CA LEU A 253 18.94 -4.20 6.20
C LEU A 253 20.13 -4.59 5.31
N GLY A 254 19.98 -4.47 3.99
CA GLY A 254 21.03 -4.80 3.02
C GLY A 254 22.20 -3.80 2.99
N LEU A 255 21.97 -2.54 3.42
CA LEU A 255 23.07 -1.58 3.60
C LEU A 255 23.98 -1.93 4.78
N ILE A 256 23.46 -2.65 5.78
CA ILE A 256 24.15 -2.93 7.06
C ILE A 256 24.67 -4.38 7.09
N THR A 257 24.00 -5.29 6.37
CA THR A 257 24.29 -6.73 6.39
C THR A 257 24.60 -7.27 4.98
N ASN A 258 24.45 -8.58 4.79
CA ASN A 258 24.63 -9.26 3.52
C ASN A 258 23.28 -9.68 2.88
N PRO A 259 23.24 -10.03 1.59
CA PRO A 259 22.02 -10.42 0.90
C PRO A 259 21.29 -11.62 1.52
N ALA A 260 22.02 -12.60 2.08
CA ALA A 260 21.38 -13.77 2.70
C ALA A 260 20.49 -13.37 3.88
N VAL A 261 20.97 -12.47 4.74
CA VAL A 261 20.17 -11.95 5.87
C VAL A 261 18.94 -11.18 5.37
N VAL A 262 19.07 -10.40 4.29
CA VAL A 262 17.95 -9.72 3.65
C VAL A 262 16.93 -10.74 3.11
N GLY A 263 17.39 -11.83 2.52
CA GLY A 263 16.53 -12.91 2.01
C GLY A 263 15.76 -13.62 3.10
N LEU A 264 16.42 -13.93 4.23
CA LEU A 264 15.80 -14.57 5.39
C LEU A 264 14.73 -13.68 6.01
N PHE A 265 15.08 -12.42 6.30
CA PHE A 265 14.12 -11.43 6.86
C PHE A 265 12.98 -11.14 5.88
N GLY A 266 13.30 -10.80 4.64
CA GLY A 266 12.30 -10.41 3.65
C GLY A 266 11.37 -11.55 3.23
N GLY A 267 11.86 -12.81 3.26
CA GLY A 267 11.02 -14.00 3.10
C GLY A 267 9.99 -14.12 4.23
N ALA A 268 10.44 -14.03 5.49
CA ALA A 268 9.59 -14.05 6.66
C ALA A 268 8.59 -12.86 6.65
N GLU A 269 9.06 -11.64 6.35
CA GLU A 269 8.21 -10.45 6.27
C GLU A 269 7.10 -10.61 5.21
N ARG A 270 7.41 -11.17 4.04
CA ARG A 270 6.40 -11.41 2.98
C ARG A 270 5.32 -12.39 3.39
N ILE A 271 5.67 -13.44 4.15
CA ILE A 271 4.69 -14.39 4.70
C ILE A 271 3.73 -13.65 5.63
N ILE A 272 4.25 -12.89 6.58
CA ILE A 272 3.44 -12.14 7.56
C ILE A 272 2.58 -11.08 6.88
N ARG A 273 3.15 -10.27 5.97
CA ARG A 273 2.38 -9.24 5.24
C ARG A 273 1.30 -9.85 4.34
N GLY A 274 1.58 -11.00 3.76
CA GLY A 274 0.58 -11.78 3.03
C GLY A 274 -0.60 -12.17 3.93
N GLY A 275 -0.32 -12.69 5.12
CA GLY A 275 -1.34 -12.97 6.12
C GLY A 275 -2.15 -11.71 6.52
N ILE A 276 -1.47 -10.63 6.87
CA ILE A 276 -2.11 -9.35 7.24
C ILE A 276 -3.05 -8.85 6.13
N SER A 277 -2.68 -9.01 4.86
CA SER A 277 -3.51 -8.58 3.73
C SER A 277 -4.89 -9.25 3.68
N LEU A 278 -5.04 -10.43 4.28
CA LEU A 278 -6.33 -11.13 4.40
C LEU A 278 -7.31 -10.45 5.37
N LEU A 279 -6.82 -9.57 6.25
CA LEU A 279 -7.67 -8.77 7.14
C LEU A 279 -8.27 -7.52 6.42
N GLN A 280 -7.72 -7.15 5.26
CA GLN A 280 -8.11 -5.93 4.56
C GLN A 280 -9.59 -5.91 4.12
N PRO A 281 -10.17 -6.98 3.53
CA PRO A 281 -11.59 -6.99 3.19
C PRO A 281 -12.51 -6.80 4.40
N LEU A 282 -12.13 -7.36 5.55
CA LEU A 282 -12.88 -7.20 6.78
C LEU A 282 -12.86 -5.73 7.25
N SER A 283 -11.69 -5.10 7.22
CA SER A 283 -11.55 -3.67 7.53
C SER A 283 -12.38 -2.80 6.58
N GLN A 284 -12.37 -3.10 5.28
CA GLN A 284 -13.16 -2.38 4.27
C GLN A 284 -14.68 -2.55 4.47
N ALA A 285 -15.14 -3.66 5.01
CA ALA A 285 -16.55 -3.89 5.30
C ALA A 285 -17.06 -3.06 6.50
N PHE A 286 -16.22 -2.88 7.53
CA PHE A 286 -16.58 -2.08 8.71
C PHE A 286 -16.49 -0.58 8.47
N PHE A 287 -15.49 -0.11 7.74
CA PHE A 287 -15.15 1.31 7.59
C PHE A 287 -16.34 2.21 7.18
N PRO A 288 -17.14 1.89 6.13
CA PRO A 288 -18.24 2.75 5.73
C PRO A 288 -19.34 2.87 6.81
N ARG A 289 -19.61 1.76 7.51
CA ARG A 289 -20.64 1.72 8.58
C ARG A 289 -20.19 2.56 9.76
N VAL A 290 -18.95 2.35 10.23
CA VAL A 290 -18.40 3.14 11.34
C VAL A 290 -18.34 4.63 10.97
N SER A 291 -17.88 4.97 9.76
CA SER A 291 -17.83 6.37 9.29
C SER A 291 -19.20 7.04 9.22
N HIS A 292 -20.23 6.31 8.82
CA HIS A 292 -21.60 6.83 8.81
C HIS A 292 -22.12 7.05 10.22
N SER A 293 -21.97 6.06 11.10
CA SER A 293 -22.48 6.15 12.48
C SER A 293 -21.66 7.13 13.33
N ALA A 294 -20.38 7.36 13.01
CA ALA A 294 -19.56 8.35 13.72
C ALA A 294 -20.14 9.77 13.70
N VAL A 295 -20.90 10.13 12.65
CA VAL A 295 -21.54 11.43 12.49
C VAL A 295 -22.98 11.43 13.01
N ASN A 296 -23.72 10.32 12.80
CA ASN A 296 -25.17 10.28 12.99
C ASN A 296 -25.58 9.63 14.32
N ASP A 297 -24.81 8.66 14.82
CA ASP A 297 -25.09 7.91 16.05
C ASP A 297 -23.77 7.45 16.71
N PRO A 298 -23.21 8.27 17.62
CA PRO A 298 -21.95 7.95 18.30
C PRO A 298 -21.99 6.68 19.15
N GLU A 299 -23.16 6.28 19.68
CA GLU A 299 -23.30 5.06 20.47
C GLU A 299 -23.22 3.81 19.57
N GLU A 300 -23.92 3.84 18.43
CA GLU A 300 -23.80 2.78 17.41
C GLU A 300 -22.36 2.69 16.88
N ALA A 301 -21.71 3.84 16.65
CA ALA A 301 -20.30 3.87 16.23
C ALA A 301 -19.36 3.20 17.23
N GLY A 302 -19.56 3.44 18.54
CA GLY A 302 -18.83 2.77 19.61
C GLY A 302 -19.04 1.26 19.62
N SER A 303 -20.28 0.81 19.43
CA SER A 303 -20.63 -0.62 19.32
C SER A 303 -19.98 -1.26 18.10
N LEU A 304 -19.99 -0.60 16.93
CA LEU A 304 -19.36 -1.06 15.71
C LEU A 304 -17.83 -1.13 15.84
N LEU A 305 -17.23 -0.17 16.54
CA LEU A 305 -15.80 -0.20 16.87
C LEU A 305 -15.45 -1.39 17.78
N GLY A 306 -16.25 -1.63 18.83
CA GLY A 306 -16.10 -2.79 19.69
C GLY A 306 -16.20 -4.11 18.89
N LEU A 307 -17.20 -4.22 18.01
CA LEU A 307 -17.37 -5.37 17.13
C LEU A 307 -16.20 -5.52 16.16
N SER A 308 -15.71 -4.43 15.56
CA SER A 308 -14.54 -4.47 14.68
C SER A 308 -13.27 -4.90 15.43
N LEU A 309 -13.10 -4.50 16.70
CA LEU A 309 -11.99 -4.94 17.52
C LEU A 309 -12.07 -6.44 17.82
N VAL A 310 -13.26 -6.97 18.11
CA VAL A 310 -13.44 -8.42 18.31
C VAL A 310 -13.12 -9.19 17.03
N TRP A 311 -13.63 -8.77 15.89
CA TRP A 311 -13.42 -9.50 14.64
C TRP A 311 -12.03 -9.28 14.04
N ILE A 312 -11.59 -8.04 13.86
CA ILE A 312 -10.27 -7.74 13.26
C ILE A 312 -9.16 -8.05 14.26
N GLY A 313 -9.30 -7.61 15.52
CA GLY A 313 -8.33 -7.89 16.58
C GLY A 313 -8.27 -9.37 16.93
N GLY A 314 -9.42 -10.02 17.16
CA GLY A 314 -9.49 -11.45 17.47
C GLY A 314 -8.93 -12.33 16.34
N LEU A 315 -9.36 -12.09 15.09
CA LEU A 315 -8.83 -12.85 13.95
C LEU A 315 -7.32 -12.60 13.76
N SER A 316 -6.85 -11.37 13.91
CA SER A 316 -5.42 -11.05 13.82
C SER A 316 -4.61 -11.73 14.92
N PHE A 317 -5.15 -11.85 16.14
CA PHE A 317 -4.51 -12.60 17.21
C PHE A 317 -4.42 -14.09 16.89
N ILE A 318 -5.50 -14.69 16.42
CA ILE A 318 -5.51 -16.11 16.00
C ILE A 318 -4.52 -16.35 14.87
N MET A 319 -4.48 -15.46 13.86
CA MET A 319 -3.55 -15.56 12.74
C MET A 319 -2.09 -15.39 13.19
N GLY A 320 -1.82 -14.46 14.12
CA GLY A 320 -0.48 -14.27 14.68
C GLY A 320 -0.02 -15.51 15.45
N ALA A 321 -0.87 -16.04 16.34
CA ALA A 321 -0.59 -17.26 17.10
C ALA A 321 -0.40 -18.48 16.16
N ALA A 322 -1.25 -18.65 15.16
CA ALA A 322 -1.12 -19.70 14.16
C ALA A 322 0.18 -19.55 13.36
N SER A 323 0.55 -18.34 12.94
CA SER A 323 1.80 -18.08 12.23
C SER A 323 3.04 -18.36 13.09
N PHE A 324 2.98 -18.05 14.39
CA PHE A 324 4.04 -18.34 15.35
C PHE A 324 4.27 -19.85 15.51
N LEU A 325 3.18 -20.60 15.75
CA LEU A 325 3.23 -22.05 15.94
C LEU A 325 3.60 -22.79 14.65
N ALA A 326 3.05 -22.35 13.53
CA ALA A 326 3.30 -22.96 12.23
C ALA A 326 4.57 -22.43 11.54
N ALA A 327 5.36 -21.54 12.15
CA ALA A 327 6.53 -20.92 11.52
C ALA A 327 7.50 -21.92 10.86
N PRO A 328 7.89 -23.04 11.48
CA PRO A 328 8.78 -24.01 10.83
C PRO A 328 8.15 -24.60 9.55
N VAL A 329 6.85 -24.92 9.60
CA VAL A 329 6.12 -25.47 8.46
C VAL A 329 5.94 -24.45 7.35
N LEU A 330 5.57 -23.20 7.70
CA LEU A 330 5.39 -22.11 6.75
C LEU A 330 6.69 -21.77 6.04
N VAL A 331 7.82 -21.70 6.76
CA VAL A 331 9.13 -21.44 6.16
C VAL A 331 9.50 -22.57 5.21
N ASN A 332 9.36 -23.83 5.62
CA ASN A 332 9.72 -24.98 4.77
C ASN A 332 8.83 -25.06 3.51
N ILE A 333 7.50 -24.86 3.65
CA ILE A 333 6.58 -24.92 2.51
C ILE A 333 6.71 -23.72 1.58
N LEU A 334 6.84 -22.51 2.12
CA LEU A 334 6.78 -21.28 1.32
C LEU A 334 8.18 -20.81 0.85
N LEU A 335 9.21 -21.00 1.64
CA LEU A 335 10.57 -20.55 1.28
C LEU A 335 11.46 -21.72 0.84
N GLY A 336 11.31 -22.87 1.47
CA GLY A 336 12.08 -24.08 1.13
C GLY A 336 13.41 -24.18 1.88
N PRO A 337 14.30 -25.11 1.43
CA PRO A 337 15.57 -25.38 2.10
C PRO A 337 16.51 -24.16 2.06
N GLY A 338 17.32 -24.00 3.11
CA GLY A 338 18.25 -22.88 3.29
C GLY A 338 17.63 -21.67 4.00
N TYR A 339 16.35 -21.73 4.36
CA TYR A 339 15.66 -20.68 5.10
C TYR A 339 15.37 -21.04 6.56
N GLU A 340 16.00 -22.07 7.11
CA GLU A 340 15.75 -22.52 8.49
C GLU A 340 15.99 -21.39 9.51
N SER A 341 16.99 -20.54 9.27
CA SER A 341 17.27 -19.37 10.10
C SER A 341 16.22 -18.25 10.00
N ALA A 342 15.26 -18.35 9.06
CA ALA A 342 14.13 -17.43 8.98
C ALA A 342 13.00 -17.80 9.98
N VAL A 343 12.99 -19.02 10.54
CA VAL A 343 11.97 -19.47 11.50
C VAL A 343 11.86 -18.54 12.71
N PRO A 344 12.93 -18.26 13.47
CA PRO A 344 12.84 -17.34 14.60
C PRO A 344 12.46 -15.92 14.18
N ILE A 345 12.87 -15.47 12.98
CA ILE A 345 12.46 -14.16 12.44
C ILE A 345 10.95 -14.12 12.17
N LEU A 346 10.41 -15.19 11.56
CA LEU A 346 8.97 -15.32 11.30
C LEU A 346 8.18 -15.37 12.61
N GLN A 347 8.67 -16.10 13.62
CA GLN A 347 8.07 -16.14 14.95
C GLN A 347 8.04 -14.76 15.60
N ALA A 348 9.12 -14.00 15.56
CA ALA A 348 9.13 -12.64 16.05
C ALA A 348 8.13 -11.75 15.27
N LEU A 349 8.16 -11.78 13.94
CA LEU A 349 7.28 -10.99 13.09
C LEU A 349 5.81 -11.38 13.20
N SER A 350 5.47 -12.59 13.67
CA SER A 350 4.08 -13.01 13.89
C SER A 350 3.36 -12.13 14.91
N VAL A 351 4.10 -11.49 15.83
CA VAL A 351 3.58 -10.53 16.80
C VAL A 351 3.05 -9.24 16.10
N LEU A 352 3.52 -8.94 14.89
CA LEU A 352 3.01 -7.80 14.10
C LEU A 352 1.55 -7.98 13.72
N VAL A 353 1.08 -9.19 13.53
CA VAL A 353 -0.29 -9.44 13.04
C VAL A 353 -1.33 -8.86 13.99
N PRO A 354 -1.33 -9.19 15.31
CA PRO A 354 -2.25 -8.57 16.26
C PRO A 354 -2.00 -7.08 16.47
N ILE A 355 -0.73 -6.62 16.48
CA ILE A 355 -0.40 -5.20 16.61
C ILE A 355 -1.02 -4.39 15.47
N ILE A 356 -0.84 -4.83 14.22
CA ILE A 356 -1.40 -4.16 13.04
C ILE A 356 -2.93 -4.29 13.02
N GLY A 357 -3.49 -5.42 13.44
CA GLY A 357 -4.94 -5.61 13.56
C GLY A 357 -5.56 -4.58 14.50
N VAL A 358 -5.03 -4.43 15.69
CA VAL A 358 -5.46 -3.41 16.68
C VAL A 358 -5.20 -1.99 16.14
N GLY A 359 -4.02 -1.74 15.57
CA GLY A 359 -3.68 -0.47 14.92
C GLY A 359 -4.65 -0.08 13.81
N THR A 360 -5.15 -1.06 13.03
CA THR A 360 -6.16 -0.84 11.99
C THR A 360 -7.49 -0.36 12.58
N VAL A 361 -7.93 -0.95 13.70
CA VAL A 361 -9.17 -0.53 14.36
C VAL A 361 -9.06 0.89 14.87
N PHE A 362 -8.03 1.23 15.62
CA PHE A 362 -7.87 2.57 16.19
C PHE A 362 -7.43 3.61 15.14
N GLY A 363 -6.65 3.24 14.12
CA GLY A 363 -6.20 4.15 13.06
C GLY A 363 -7.25 4.36 11.98
N ILE A 364 -7.66 3.28 11.31
CA ILE A 364 -8.54 3.36 10.14
C ILE A 364 -10.00 3.49 10.56
N GLN A 365 -10.48 2.63 11.49
CA GLN A 365 -11.89 2.60 11.85
C GLN A 365 -12.30 3.75 12.77
N TRP A 366 -11.37 4.25 13.63
CA TRP A 366 -11.68 5.32 14.56
C TRP A 366 -11.03 6.65 14.16
N ALA A 367 -9.70 6.75 14.09
CA ALA A 367 -9.04 8.05 13.97
C ALA A 367 -9.43 8.82 12.68
N LEU A 368 -9.60 8.11 11.55
CA LEU A 368 -10.01 8.76 10.29
C LEU A 368 -11.45 9.30 10.34
N PRO A 369 -12.49 8.53 10.73
CA PRO A 369 -13.86 9.05 10.79
C PRO A 369 -14.06 10.19 11.80
N TRP A 370 -13.24 10.25 12.86
CA TRP A 370 -13.32 11.30 13.88
C TRP A 370 -12.39 12.50 13.61
N GLY A 371 -11.72 12.55 12.43
CA GLY A 371 -10.90 13.70 12.01
C GLY A 371 -9.53 13.78 12.71
N PHE A 372 -9.01 12.66 13.24
CA PHE A 372 -7.69 12.59 13.87
C PHE A 372 -6.57 12.16 12.89
N GLU A 373 -6.70 12.52 11.60
CA GLU A 373 -5.70 12.17 10.58
C GLU A 373 -4.31 12.74 10.91
N LEU A 374 -4.23 13.97 11.40
CA LEU A 374 -2.94 14.60 11.72
C LEU A 374 -2.21 13.92 12.87
N PRO A 375 -2.84 13.65 14.05
CA PRO A 375 -2.20 12.84 15.09
C PRO A 375 -1.80 11.44 14.63
N PHE A 376 -2.64 10.77 13.86
CA PHE A 376 -2.33 9.45 13.30
C PHE A 376 -1.08 9.51 12.40
N SER A 377 -1.05 10.45 11.47
CA SER A 377 0.09 10.64 10.57
C SER A 377 1.36 11.01 11.33
N GLY A 378 1.26 11.83 12.37
CA GLY A 378 2.38 12.17 13.25
C GLY A 378 2.97 10.94 13.94
N LEU A 379 2.12 10.04 14.46
CA LEU A 379 2.56 8.77 15.04
C LEU A 379 3.27 7.87 14.02
N VAL A 380 2.75 7.78 12.78
CA VAL A 380 3.38 6.99 11.69
C VAL A 380 4.75 7.55 11.32
N VAL A 381 4.89 8.88 11.23
CA VAL A 381 6.21 9.53 10.97
C VAL A 381 7.19 9.25 12.10
N LEU A 382 6.74 9.39 13.34
CA LEU A 382 7.58 9.12 14.54
C LEU A 382 8.01 7.64 14.58
N ALA A 383 7.10 6.72 14.28
CA ALA A 383 7.38 5.29 14.21
C ALA A 383 8.39 4.97 13.09
N GLY A 384 8.27 5.62 11.93
CA GLY A 384 9.24 5.51 10.85
C GLY A 384 10.64 5.97 11.24
N ALA A 385 10.75 7.11 11.92
CA ALA A 385 12.02 7.60 12.43
C ALA A 385 12.60 6.66 13.50
N LEU A 386 11.77 6.18 14.44
CA LEU A 386 12.15 5.21 15.44
C LEU A 386 12.64 3.91 14.81
N ASN A 387 11.93 3.39 13.81
CA ASN A 387 12.34 2.18 13.09
C ASN A 387 13.74 2.31 12.49
N LEU A 388 14.03 3.43 11.83
CA LEU A 388 15.35 3.67 11.26
C LEU A 388 16.43 3.74 12.34
N VAL A 389 16.20 4.49 13.42
CA VAL A 389 17.16 4.57 14.54
C VAL A 389 17.41 3.19 15.14
N LEU A 390 16.35 2.43 15.44
CA LEU A 390 16.48 1.09 15.99
C LEU A 390 17.13 0.12 15.00
N ALA A 391 16.85 0.23 13.71
CA ALA A 391 17.51 -0.58 12.69
C ALA A 391 19.02 -0.36 12.70
N PHE A 392 19.51 0.88 12.70
CA PHE A 392 20.94 1.18 12.77
C PHE A 392 21.59 0.73 14.08
N LEU A 393 20.86 0.67 15.19
CA LEU A 393 21.37 0.21 16.48
C LEU A 393 21.34 -1.31 16.64
N LEU A 394 20.27 -1.97 16.20
CA LEU A 394 20.01 -3.40 16.45
C LEU A 394 20.51 -4.31 15.33
N VAL A 395 20.41 -3.88 14.07
CA VAL A 395 20.81 -4.72 12.94
C VAL A 395 22.30 -5.11 12.95
N PRO A 396 23.27 -4.24 13.29
CA PRO A 396 24.67 -4.63 13.36
C PRO A 396 24.97 -5.76 14.34
N ARG A 397 24.13 -5.90 15.39
CA ARG A 397 24.31 -6.92 16.44
C ARG A 397 23.46 -8.17 16.23
N PHE A 398 22.24 -7.99 15.72
CA PHE A 398 21.22 -9.06 15.67
C PHE A 398 20.74 -9.39 14.24
N GLY A 399 21.31 -8.74 13.21
CA GLY A 399 20.95 -9.01 11.80
C GLY A 399 19.45 -8.88 11.54
N GLY A 400 18.85 -9.91 10.92
CA GLY A 400 17.43 -9.96 10.60
C GLY A 400 16.50 -9.87 11.82
N MET A 401 16.92 -10.42 12.98
CA MET A 401 16.17 -10.28 14.25
C MET A 401 16.17 -8.83 14.75
N GLY A 402 17.28 -8.12 14.56
CA GLY A 402 17.39 -6.68 14.89
C GLY A 402 16.39 -5.85 14.06
N MET A 403 16.27 -6.16 12.77
CA MET A 403 15.28 -5.51 11.89
C MET A 403 13.84 -5.89 12.31
N ALA A 404 13.56 -7.15 12.62
CA ALA A 404 12.24 -7.57 13.09
C ALA A 404 11.85 -6.83 14.37
N SER A 405 12.75 -6.72 15.34
CA SER A 405 12.52 -5.98 16.59
C SER A 405 12.27 -4.49 16.34
N SER A 406 13.01 -3.87 15.41
CA SER A 406 12.81 -2.46 15.04
C SER A 406 11.41 -2.22 14.48
N VAL A 407 10.96 -3.07 13.56
CA VAL A 407 9.63 -2.98 12.93
C VAL A 407 8.53 -3.21 13.97
N ILE A 408 8.66 -4.25 14.83
CA ILE A 408 7.68 -4.55 15.87
C ILE A 408 7.53 -3.36 16.83
N THR A 409 8.65 -2.77 17.27
CA THR A 409 8.63 -1.63 18.19
C THR A 409 7.97 -0.40 17.56
N ALA A 410 8.25 -0.15 16.29
CA ALA A 410 7.66 0.96 15.55
C ALA A 410 6.14 0.80 15.37
N GLU A 411 5.67 -0.38 14.98
CA GLU A 411 4.24 -0.66 14.84
C GLU A 411 3.52 -0.65 16.20
N ALA A 412 4.18 -1.15 17.24
CA ALA A 412 3.65 -1.08 18.60
C ALA A 412 3.49 0.38 19.08
N LEU A 413 4.44 1.27 18.74
CA LEU A 413 4.31 2.69 19.02
C LEU A 413 3.06 3.30 18.36
N VAL A 414 2.78 2.97 17.09
CA VAL A 414 1.58 3.45 16.41
C VAL A 414 0.32 2.92 17.07
N ALA A 415 0.23 1.60 17.28
CA ALA A 415 -0.95 0.97 17.86
C ALA A 415 -1.23 1.48 19.31
N CYS A 416 -0.21 1.52 20.16
CA CYS A 416 -0.33 2.02 21.53
C CYS A 416 -0.62 3.53 21.56
N GLY A 417 0.03 4.32 20.70
CA GLY A 417 -0.20 5.76 20.61
C GLY A 417 -1.65 6.08 20.21
N LEU A 418 -2.20 5.34 19.23
CA LEU A 418 -3.60 5.48 18.85
C LEU A 418 -4.58 5.02 19.94
N ALA A 419 -4.29 3.91 20.63
CA ALA A 419 -5.09 3.45 21.74
C ALA A 419 -5.10 4.48 22.91
N VAL A 420 -3.96 5.06 23.24
CA VAL A 420 -3.88 6.13 24.24
C VAL A 420 -4.64 7.38 23.80
N LEU A 421 -4.55 7.76 22.52
CA LEU A 421 -5.30 8.88 21.97
C LEU A 421 -6.82 8.62 22.06
N PHE A 422 -7.26 7.42 21.72
CA PHE A 422 -8.65 6.98 21.85
C PHE A 422 -9.16 7.15 23.27
N LEU A 423 -8.44 6.60 24.26
CA LEU A 423 -8.81 6.69 25.67
C LEU A 423 -8.86 8.14 26.18
N ARG A 424 -7.87 8.98 25.80
CA ARG A 424 -7.81 10.40 26.20
C ARG A 424 -8.94 11.25 25.61
N LYS A 425 -9.47 10.85 24.45
CA LYS A 425 -10.59 11.55 23.81
C LYS A 425 -11.96 11.05 24.25
N GLY A 426 -12.02 10.23 25.30
CA GLY A 426 -13.26 9.69 25.85
C GLY A 426 -13.91 8.65 24.94
N GLY A 427 -13.13 7.98 24.09
CA GLY A 427 -13.62 6.92 23.22
C GLY A 427 -14.19 5.75 24.04
N SER A 428 -15.37 5.26 23.64
CA SER A 428 -16.03 4.10 24.22
C SER A 428 -16.15 3.02 23.15
N LEU A 429 -15.78 1.79 23.49
CA LEU A 429 -15.92 0.61 22.63
C LEU A 429 -17.26 -0.10 22.84
N TRP A 430 -17.94 0.22 23.94
CA TRP A 430 -19.20 -0.38 24.34
C TRP A 430 -20.11 0.68 24.94
N PRO A 431 -21.41 0.70 24.65
CA PRO A 431 -22.33 1.49 25.43
C PRO A 431 -22.25 0.99 26.88
N LEU A 432 -21.69 1.79 27.76
CA LEU A 432 -21.87 1.56 29.18
C LEU A 432 -23.36 1.72 29.45
N ARG A 433 -24.12 0.64 29.44
CA ARG A 433 -25.43 0.58 30.11
C ARG A 433 -25.16 0.69 31.60
N ILE A 434 -24.88 1.89 32.05
CA ILE A 434 -25.23 2.25 33.42
C ILE A 434 -26.77 2.28 33.37
N ALA A 435 -27.37 1.23 33.89
CA ALA A 435 -28.78 1.22 34.23
C ALA A 435 -28.97 2.37 35.23
N SER A 436 -29.27 3.57 34.72
CA SER A 436 -29.91 4.58 35.52
C SER A 436 -31.25 4.01 35.85
N THR A 437 -31.42 3.60 37.11
CA THR A 437 -32.67 3.36 37.79
C THR A 437 -33.47 4.64 37.65
N GLU A 438 -34.28 4.74 36.59
CA GLU A 438 -35.38 5.67 36.56
C GLU A 438 -36.38 5.19 37.60
N THR A 439 -36.26 5.79 38.76
CA THR A 439 -37.36 5.87 39.74
C THR A 439 -38.55 6.45 39.05
N ILE A 440 -39.52 5.58 38.79
CA ILE A 440 -40.90 5.94 38.48
C ILE A 440 -41.39 6.74 39.68
N HIS A 441 -41.49 8.06 39.52
CA HIS A 441 -42.39 8.88 40.33
C HIS A 441 -43.61 9.16 39.49
N GLU A 442 -44.67 8.36 39.74
CA GLU A 442 -46.05 8.75 39.53
C GLU A 442 -46.32 10.07 40.29
N HIS A 443 -46.80 11.08 39.57
CA HIS A 443 -47.93 11.95 40.01
C HIS A 443 -48.49 12.69 38.79
#